data_be7a84fb9b18219dc4568f68600b0511
#
_entry.id   be7a84fb9b18219dc4568f68600b0511
#
_cell.length_a   1.000
_cell.length_b   1.000
_cell.length_c   1.000
_cell.angle_alpha   90.00
_cell.angle_beta   90.00
_cell.angle_gamma   90.00
#
_symmetry.space_group_name_H-M   'P 1'
#
loop_
_entity.id
_entity.type
_entity.pdbx_description
1 polymer ?
#
loop_
_entity_poly.entity_id
_entity_poly.type
_entity_poly.pdbx_seq_one_letter_code
_entity_poly.pdbx_strand_id
1 'polypeptide(L)'
;MLNPNKRSILLDLKNEEDRDIFLELASTADIIIENFAPGVVDRLGVGYETIKKIKPEIIYASGSGYGQDGPYKGYQAMDIAVQAMSGVMSATGFPDNPPVKAGVALCDFFAGIHLFGGVMTALVKKERTGKGSYVDAVSYTHLTLPTKLAV
;
A
#
# COMPACT_ATOMS: atom_id res chain seq x y z
N MET A 1 -16.01 -1.81 13.44
CA MET A 1 -15.96 -0.49 12.76
C MET A 1 -14.52 -0.21 12.34
N LEU A 2 -14.28 0.03 11.03
CA LEU A 2 -12.92 0.22 10.52
C LEU A 2 -12.46 1.69 10.50
N ASN A 3 -13.34 2.65 10.79
CA ASN A 3 -13.07 4.07 10.67
C ASN A 3 -13.34 4.91 11.94
N PRO A 4 -12.99 4.43 13.17
CA PRO A 4 -13.05 5.27 14.34
C PRO A 4 -12.01 6.39 14.25
N ASN A 5 -12.35 7.55 14.80
CA ASN A 5 -11.45 8.72 14.86
C ASN A 5 -10.99 9.27 13.50
N LYS A 6 -11.77 9.06 12.43
CA LYS A 6 -11.50 9.61 11.10
C LYS A 6 -12.47 10.72 10.77
N ARG A 7 -11.99 11.73 10.07
CA ARG A 7 -12.78 12.77 9.43
C ARG A 7 -12.77 12.53 7.92
N SER A 8 -13.84 12.89 7.23
CA SER A 8 -13.96 12.73 5.79
C SER A 8 -14.03 14.09 5.11
N ILE A 9 -13.40 14.20 3.96
CA ILE A 9 -13.52 15.30 3.01
C ILE A 9 -13.73 14.72 1.62
N LEU A 10 -14.53 15.36 0.79
CA LEU A 10 -14.74 14.99 -0.60
C LEU A 10 -13.96 15.96 -1.49
N LEU A 11 -13.03 15.43 -2.29
CA LEU A 11 -12.22 16.19 -3.24
C LEU A 11 -12.16 15.44 -4.57
N ASP A 12 -12.31 16.15 -5.67
CA ASP A 12 -11.98 15.64 -7.01
C ASP A 12 -10.54 16.02 -7.38
N LEU A 13 -9.59 15.12 -7.17
CA LEU A 13 -8.17 15.39 -7.43
C LEU A 13 -7.84 15.66 -8.92
N LYS A 14 -8.80 15.53 -9.84
CA LYS A 14 -8.65 15.99 -11.22
C LYS A 14 -8.90 17.49 -11.35
N ASN A 15 -9.68 18.07 -10.43
CA ASN A 15 -9.89 19.50 -10.33
C ASN A 15 -8.68 20.15 -9.66
N GLU A 16 -8.25 21.28 -10.18
CA GLU A 16 -7.07 22.01 -9.69
C GLU A 16 -7.32 22.60 -8.30
N GLU A 17 -8.47 23.20 -8.06
CA GLU A 17 -8.83 23.79 -6.78
C GLU A 17 -8.88 22.75 -5.66
N ASP A 18 -9.51 21.60 -5.92
CA ASP A 18 -9.58 20.49 -4.97
C ASP A 18 -8.22 19.86 -4.70
N ARG A 19 -7.37 19.78 -5.73
CA ARG A 19 -6.00 19.32 -5.59
C ARG A 19 -5.17 20.26 -4.73
N ASP A 20 -5.33 21.57 -4.88
CA ASP A 20 -4.63 22.57 -4.08
C ASP A 20 -5.04 22.46 -2.60
N ILE A 21 -6.34 22.25 -2.31
CA ILE A 21 -6.82 21.95 -0.95
C ILE A 21 -6.14 20.69 -0.41
N PHE A 22 -6.01 19.63 -1.22
CA PHE A 22 -5.29 18.41 -0.81
C PHE A 22 -3.83 18.71 -0.49
N LEU A 23 -3.13 19.48 -1.32
CA LEU A 23 -1.71 19.84 -1.10
C LEU A 23 -1.52 20.68 0.15
N GLU A 24 -2.45 21.59 0.46
CA GLU A 24 -2.46 22.34 1.71
C GLU A 24 -2.62 21.42 2.92
N LEU A 25 -3.58 20.48 2.89
CA LEU A 25 -3.73 19.47 3.94
C LEU A 25 -2.48 18.60 4.08
N ALA A 26 -1.88 18.17 2.97
CA ALA A 26 -0.67 17.37 2.94
C ALA A 26 0.52 18.10 3.61
N SER A 27 0.60 19.43 3.48
CA SER A 27 1.65 20.24 4.12
C SER A 27 1.62 20.17 5.66
N THR A 28 0.45 19.89 6.24
CA THR A 28 0.26 19.77 7.69
C THR A 28 0.28 18.32 8.19
N ALA A 29 0.16 17.34 7.28
CA ALA A 29 0.11 15.93 7.64
C ALA A 29 1.50 15.38 8.00
N ASP A 30 1.57 14.43 8.93
CA ASP A 30 2.79 13.69 9.23
C ASP A 30 2.97 12.47 8.35
N ILE A 31 1.86 11.86 7.95
CA ILE A 31 1.83 10.62 7.20
C ILE A 31 0.72 10.73 6.15
N ILE A 32 1.02 10.32 4.92
CA ILE A 32 0.04 10.12 3.85
C ILE A 32 0.02 8.63 3.53
N ILE A 33 -1.17 8.06 3.43
CA ILE A 33 -1.38 6.66 3.05
C ILE A 33 -2.32 6.64 1.85
N GLU A 34 -1.95 5.89 0.82
CA GLU A 34 -2.78 5.70 -0.36
C GLU A 34 -2.76 4.22 -0.82
N ASN A 35 -3.79 3.85 -1.59
CA ASN A 35 -3.92 2.52 -2.16
C ASN A 35 -4.46 2.61 -3.59
N PHE A 36 -3.96 3.56 -4.37
CA PHE A 36 -4.27 3.67 -5.79
C PHE A 36 -3.44 2.68 -6.62
N ALA A 37 -3.88 2.42 -7.84
CA ALA A 37 -3.04 1.69 -8.79
C ALA A 37 -1.76 2.47 -9.09
N PRO A 38 -0.62 1.79 -9.32
CA PRO A 38 0.67 2.44 -9.59
C PRO A 38 0.59 3.53 -10.64
N GLY A 39 1.20 4.68 -10.35
CA GLY A 39 1.24 5.86 -11.22
C GLY A 39 -0.04 6.72 -11.25
N VAL A 40 -1.11 6.35 -10.55
CA VAL A 40 -2.33 7.17 -10.50
C VAL A 40 -2.08 8.46 -9.73
N VAL A 41 -1.51 8.38 -8.54
CA VAL A 41 -1.22 9.55 -7.69
C VAL A 41 -0.26 10.53 -8.36
N ASP A 42 0.69 10.03 -9.15
CA ASP A 42 1.62 10.88 -9.90
C ASP A 42 0.89 11.63 -11.02
N ARG A 43 0.01 10.95 -11.78
CA ARG A 43 -0.83 11.59 -12.80
C ARG A 43 -1.79 12.62 -12.22
N LEU A 44 -2.23 12.43 -10.98
CA LEU A 44 -3.07 13.38 -10.26
C LEU A 44 -2.28 14.54 -9.63
N GLY A 45 -0.93 14.49 -9.67
CA GLY A 45 -0.08 15.52 -9.09
C GLY A 45 0.00 15.50 -7.56
N VAL A 46 -0.35 14.36 -6.94
CA VAL A 46 -0.36 14.18 -5.47
C VAL A 46 0.55 13.03 -5.02
N GLY A 47 1.45 12.56 -5.89
CA GLY A 47 2.41 11.51 -5.59
C GLY A 47 3.56 11.97 -4.68
N TYR A 48 4.34 11.00 -4.22
CA TYR A 48 5.42 11.21 -3.26
C TYR A 48 6.39 12.33 -3.62
N GLU A 49 6.87 12.38 -4.88
CA GLU A 49 7.85 13.39 -5.30
C GLU A 49 7.27 14.82 -5.31
N THR A 50 5.96 14.96 -5.51
CA THR A 50 5.27 16.26 -5.39
C THR A 50 5.17 16.67 -3.93
N ILE A 51 4.67 15.77 -3.08
CA ILE A 51 4.46 16.07 -1.66
C ILE A 51 5.78 16.30 -0.92
N LYS A 52 6.82 15.54 -1.24
CA LYS A 52 8.16 15.70 -0.66
C LYS A 52 8.78 17.07 -0.90
N LYS A 53 8.46 17.72 -2.02
CA LYS A 53 8.90 19.11 -2.28
C LYS A 53 8.25 20.12 -1.33
N ILE A 54 7.00 19.86 -0.92
CA ILE A 54 6.23 20.70 0.00
C ILE A 54 6.62 20.39 1.44
N LYS A 55 6.79 19.11 1.76
CA LYS A 55 7.10 18.60 3.10
C LYS A 55 8.17 17.51 3.04
N PRO A 56 9.47 17.88 3.11
CA PRO A 56 10.58 16.92 2.98
C PRO A 56 10.60 15.80 4.04
N GLU A 57 10.02 16.06 5.21
CA GLU A 57 9.94 15.11 6.32
C GLU A 57 8.68 14.23 6.30
N ILE A 58 7.88 14.28 5.23
CA ILE A 58 6.68 13.46 5.10
C ILE A 58 7.00 11.95 5.09
N ILE A 59 6.16 11.17 5.73
CA ILE A 59 6.09 9.73 5.52
C ILE A 59 4.98 9.47 4.52
N TYR A 60 5.33 8.98 3.33
CA TYR A 60 4.38 8.66 2.28
C TYR A 60 4.33 7.14 2.10
N ALA A 61 3.16 6.54 2.30
CA ALA A 61 2.99 5.09 2.32
C ALA A 61 2.01 4.65 1.23
N SER A 62 2.50 3.87 0.29
CA SER A 62 1.70 3.26 -0.78
C SER A 62 1.47 1.78 -0.49
N GLY A 63 0.21 1.35 -0.55
CA GLY A 63 -0.16 -0.05 -0.53
C GLY A 63 -0.59 -0.50 -1.92
N SER A 64 0.01 -1.54 -2.47
CA SER A 64 -0.36 -2.05 -3.78
C SER A 64 -0.34 -3.58 -3.83
N GLY A 65 -0.95 -4.17 -4.86
CA GLY A 65 -0.95 -5.62 -5.02
C GLY A 65 0.41 -6.18 -5.37
N TYR A 66 1.10 -5.55 -6.33
CA TYR A 66 2.33 -6.08 -6.91
C TYR A 66 3.52 -5.11 -6.86
N GLY A 67 3.42 -4.01 -6.13
CA GLY A 67 4.45 -3.00 -5.98
C GLY A 67 4.40 -1.90 -7.02
N GLN A 68 5.18 -0.85 -6.76
CA GLN A 68 5.32 0.29 -7.66
C GLN A 68 6.26 -0.01 -8.83
N ASP A 69 7.08 -1.06 -8.71
CA ASP A 69 8.05 -1.52 -9.70
C ASP A 69 7.82 -2.99 -10.08
N GLY A 70 8.53 -3.45 -11.12
CA GLY A 70 8.54 -4.85 -11.53
C GLY A 70 7.53 -5.19 -12.62
N PRO A 71 7.58 -6.46 -13.11
CA PRO A 71 6.82 -6.89 -14.27
C PRO A 71 5.32 -6.93 -14.06
N TYR A 72 4.85 -7.07 -12.82
CA TYR A 72 3.44 -7.19 -12.48
C TYR A 72 2.79 -5.88 -12.00
N LYS A 73 3.53 -4.76 -11.95
CA LYS A 73 3.02 -3.49 -11.43
C LYS A 73 1.73 -2.99 -12.09
N GLY A 74 1.51 -3.35 -13.34
CA GLY A 74 0.32 -2.98 -14.10
C GLY A 74 -0.88 -3.92 -13.94
N TYR A 75 -0.72 -5.01 -13.18
CA TYR A 75 -1.80 -5.98 -13.00
C TYR A 75 -2.78 -5.51 -11.94
N GLN A 76 -4.05 -5.78 -12.19
CA GLN A 76 -5.07 -5.59 -11.18
C GLN A 76 -4.92 -6.62 -10.06
N ALA A 77 -4.83 -6.16 -8.83
CA ALA A 77 -4.71 -7.01 -7.66
C ALA A 77 -6.02 -6.96 -6.86
N MET A 78 -6.68 -8.09 -6.82
CA MET A 78 -7.73 -8.37 -5.84
C MET A 78 -7.19 -9.43 -4.89
N ASP A 79 -7.67 -9.46 -3.65
CA ASP A 79 -7.21 -10.42 -2.64
C ASP A 79 -7.15 -11.87 -3.16
N ILE A 80 -8.20 -12.31 -3.87
CA ILE A 80 -8.23 -13.67 -4.43
C ILE A 80 -7.15 -13.91 -5.48
N ALA A 81 -6.85 -12.93 -6.32
CA ALA A 81 -5.79 -13.03 -7.33
C ALA A 81 -4.42 -13.12 -6.66
N VAL A 82 -4.19 -12.32 -5.62
CA VAL A 82 -2.95 -12.36 -4.84
C VAL A 82 -2.83 -13.69 -4.08
N GLN A 83 -3.90 -14.22 -3.48
CA GLN A 83 -3.89 -15.54 -2.86
C GLN A 83 -3.51 -16.66 -3.84
N ALA A 84 -4.03 -16.59 -5.07
CA ALA A 84 -3.69 -17.57 -6.10
C ALA A 84 -2.22 -17.48 -6.52
N MET A 85 -1.75 -16.28 -6.83
CA MET A 85 -0.38 -16.04 -7.33
C MET A 85 0.71 -16.25 -6.27
N SER A 86 0.41 -15.98 -5.00
CA SER A 86 1.36 -16.15 -3.89
C SER A 86 1.51 -17.60 -3.40
N GLY A 87 0.65 -18.50 -3.88
CA GLY A 87 0.63 -19.89 -3.42
C GLY A 87 -0.21 -20.15 -2.16
N VAL A 88 -0.80 -19.11 -1.56
CA VAL A 88 -1.68 -19.28 -0.37
C VAL A 88 -2.80 -20.26 -0.62
N MET A 89 -3.43 -20.19 -1.81
CA MET A 89 -4.52 -21.11 -2.14
C MET A 89 -4.06 -22.57 -2.24
N SER A 90 -2.83 -22.83 -2.69
CA SER A 90 -2.29 -24.20 -2.78
C SER A 90 -1.93 -24.77 -1.41
N ALA A 91 -1.67 -23.91 -0.42
CA ALA A 91 -1.41 -24.31 0.96
C ALA A 91 -2.69 -24.40 1.83
N THR A 92 -3.84 -24.06 1.25
CA THR A 92 -5.13 -24.02 1.96
C THR A 92 -6.02 -25.16 1.51
N GLY A 93 -6.72 -25.80 2.46
CA GLY A 93 -7.62 -26.92 2.18
C GLY A 93 -7.04 -28.27 2.60
N PHE A 94 -7.58 -29.33 2.01
CA PHE A 94 -7.15 -30.71 2.29
C PHE A 94 -6.21 -31.22 1.21
N PRO A 95 -5.30 -32.15 1.53
CA PRO A 95 -4.50 -32.84 0.52
C PRO A 95 -5.39 -33.42 -0.60
N ASP A 96 -4.88 -33.42 -1.81
CA ASP A 96 -5.53 -33.99 -3.00
C ASP A 96 -6.81 -33.26 -3.49
N ASN A 97 -7.16 -32.14 -2.90
CA ASN A 97 -8.25 -31.28 -3.37
C ASN A 97 -7.72 -30.09 -4.21
N PRO A 98 -8.58 -29.50 -5.06
CA PRO A 98 -8.24 -28.26 -5.75
C PRO A 98 -7.86 -27.15 -4.76
N PRO A 99 -6.96 -26.22 -5.14
CA PRO A 99 -6.62 -25.06 -4.31
C PRO A 99 -7.85 -24.27 -3.86
N VAL A 100 -7.89 -23.88 -2.59
CA VAL A 100 -9.05 -23.23 -1.98
C VAL A 100 -8.66 -21.83 -1.48
N LYS A 101 -9.52 -20.84 -1.76
CA LYS A 101 -9.39 -19.51 -1.21
C LYS A 101 -9.54 -19.55 0.32
N ALA A 102 -8.67 -18.85 1.05
CA ALA A 102 -8.89 -18.57 2.47
C ALA A 102 -10.21 -17.80 2.67
N GLY A 103 -10.91 -18.08 3.76
CA GLY A 103 -12.26 -17.51 4.02
C GLY A 103 -12.27 -15.99 4.12
N VAL A 104 -11.21 -15.41 4.68
CA VAL A 104 -11.02 -13.96 4.82
C VAL A 104 -10.20 -13.39 3.66
N ALA A 105 -10.22 -12.06 3.51
CA ALA A 105 -9.32 -11.32 2.61
C ALA A 105 -7.90 -11.28 3.21
N LEU A 106 -7.26 -12.44 3.24
CA LEU A 106 -6.01 -12.67 3.98
C LEU A 106 -4.88 -11.75 3.50
N CYS A 107 -4.73 -11.65 2.18
CA CYS A 107 -3.66 -10.86 1.57
C CYS A 107 -3.82 -9.36 1.84
N ASP A 108 -5.05 -8.86 1.80
CA ASP A 108 -5.36 -7.46 2.08
C ASP A 108 -5.08 -7.12 3.55
N PHE A 109 -5.49 -7.98 4.49
CA PHE A 109 -5.23 -7.76 5.91
C PHE A 109 -3.72 -7.80 6.23
N PHE A 110 -2.99 -8.76 5.70
CA PHE A 110 -1.54 -8.82 5.91
C PHE A 110 -0.82 -7.64 5.26
N ALA A 111 -1.21 -7.23 4.07
CA ALA A 111 -0.67 -6.03 3.44
C ALA A 111 -0.88 -4.79 4.31
N GLY A 112 -2.07 -4.63 4.90
CA GLY A 112 -2.36 -3.54 5.82
C GLY A 112 -1.49 -3.57 7.08
N ILE A 113 -1.26 -4.76 7.66
CA ILE A 113 -0.38 -4.92 8.83
C ILE A 113 1.08 -4.58 8.47
N HIS A 114 1.57 -5.03 7.32
CA HIS A 114 2.92 -4.71 6.86
C HIS A 114 3.08 -3.22 6.52
N LEU A 115 2.08 -2.61 5.90
CA LEU A 115 2.06 -1.16 5.66
C LEU A 115 2.13 -0.39 6.98
N PHE A 116 1.35 -0.78 7.97
CA PHE A 116 1.40 -0.21 9.32
C PHE A 116 2.81 -0.37 9.94
N GLY A 117 3.39 -1.57 9.89
CA GLY A 117 4.75 -1.82 10.40
C GLY A 117 5.80 -0.95 9.70
N GLY A 118 5.70 -0.80 8.37
CA GLY A 118 6.57 0.07 7.58
C GLY A 118 6.43 1.55 7.97
N VAL A 119 5.20 2.03 8.15
CA VAL A 119 4.92 3.39 8.60
C VAL A 119 5.48 3.64 10.00
N MET A 120 5.29 2.71 10.94
CA MET A 120 5.85 2.84 12.30
C MET A 120 7.38 2.86 12.30
N THR A 121 8.01 2.03 11.46
CA THR A 121 9.47 2.04 11.27
C THR A 121 9.95 3.38 10.71
N ALA A 122 9.24 3.91 9.71
CA ALA A 122 9.52 5.22 9.14
C ALA A 122 9.33 6.35 10.15
N LEU A 123 8.34 6.25 11.02
CA LEU A 123 8.10 7.23 12.10
C LEU A 123 9.26 7.24 13.10
N VAL A 124 9.72 6.08 13.56
CA VAL A 124 10.89 5.98 14.44
C VAL A 124 12.14 6.57 13.78
N LYS A 125 12.32 6.34 12.47
CA LYS A 125 13.41 6.97 11.72
C LYS A 125 13.25 8.51 11.66
N LYS A 126 12.05 9.00 11.38
CA LYS A 126 11.74 10.44 11.35
C LYS A 126 12.06 11.10 12.69
N GLU A 127 11.61 10.50 13.80
CA GLU A 127 11.89 11.00 15.14
C GLU A 127 13.40 11.09 15.46
N ARG A 128 14.19 10.15 14.98
CA ARG A 128 15.65 10.11 15.22
C ARG A 128 16.45 10.99 14.27
N THR A 129 15.98 11.21 13.06
CA THR A 129 16.79 11.83 11.99
C THR A 129 16.20 13.10 11.40
N GLY A 130 14.94 13.42 11.70
CA GLY A 130 14.18 14.50 11.07
C GLY A 130 13.81 14.23 9.59
N LYS A 131 14.10 13.05 9.05
CA LYS A 131 13.93 12.75 7.62
C LYS A 131 12.68 11.92 7.36
N GLY A 132 11.91 12.31 6.35
CA GLY A 132 10.80 11.55 5.83
C GLY A 132 11.22 10.23 5.16
N SER A 133 10.23 9.46 4.74
CA SER A 133 10.45 8.19 4.04
C SER A 133 9.31 7.88 3.09
N TYR A 134 9.63 7.20 2.00
CA TYR A 134 8.66 6.49 1.20
C TYR A 134 8.56 5.03 1.67
N VAL A 135 7.35 4.53 1.84
CA VAL A 135 7.05 3.15 2.24
C VAL A 135 6.21 2.52 1.14
N ASP A 136 6.70 1.44 0.53
CA ASP A 136 5.95 0.64 -0.44
C ASP A 136 5.64 -0.73 0.17
N ALA A 137 4.36 -1.00 0.40
CA ALA A 137 3.89 -2.27 0.92
C ALA A 137 3.16 -3.05 -0.18
N VAL A 138 3.65 -4.25 -0.44
CA VAL A 138 3.25 -5.09 -1.56
C VAL A 138 2.57 -6.35 -1.06
N SER A 139 1.28 -6.52 -1.35
CA SER A 139 0.50 -7.69 -0.90
C SER A 139 1.10 -9.03 -1.37
N TYR A 140 1.50 -9.10 -2.63
CA TYR A 140 2.08 -10.30 -3.22
C TYR A 140 3.41 -10.69 -2.58
N THR A 141 4.34 -9.75 -2.44
CA THR A 141 5.70 -10.03 -1.95
C THR A 141 5.71 -10.52 -0.51
N HIS A 142 4.86 -9.96 0.34
CA HIS A 142 4.81 -10.30 1.76
C HIS A 142 4.13 -11.66 2.04
N LEU A 143 3.46 -12.23 1.05
CA LEU A 143 2.70 -13.48 1.18
C LEU A 143 3.19 -14.58 0.24
N THR A 144 4.19 -14.29 -0.61
CA THR A 144 4.77 -15.31 -1.49
C THR A 144 5.44 -16.37 -0.65
N LEU A 145 4.96 -17.60 -0.76
CA LEU A 145 5.62 -18.76 -0.19
C LEU A 145 6.98 -18.96 -0.89
N PRO A 146 8.05 -19.34 -0.16
CA PRO A 146 9.34 -19.61 -0.79
C PRO A 146 9.18 -20.74 -1.81
N THR A 147 9.29 -20.41 -3.08
CA THR A 147 9.13 -21.34 -4.21
C THR A 147 10.37 -22.22 -4.45
N LYS A 148 11.36 -22.18 -3.57
CA LYS A 148 12.48 -23.12 -3.59
C LYS A 148 12.25 -24.22 -2.54
N LEU A 149 11.38 -25.15 -2.85
CA LEU A 149 11.65 -26.51 -2.52
C LEU A 149 12.71 -26.99 -3.54
N ALA A 150 13.98 -26.78 -3.22
CA ALA A 150 15.03 -27.57 -3.84
C ALA A 150 14.85 -28.98 -3.31
N VAL A 151 14.32 -29.86 -4.13
CA VAL A 151 14.42 -31.30 -3.99
C VAL A 151 15.81 -31.69 -4.45
#